data_95894dbed9ed2089979a0204d5d3a677
#
_entry.id   95894dbed9ed2089979a0204d5d3a677
#
_cell.length_a   1.000
_cell.length_b   1.000
_cell.length_c   1.000
_cell.angle_alpha   90.00
_cell.angle_beta   90.00
_cell.angle_gamma   90.00
#
_symmetry.space_group_name_H-M   'P 1'
#
loop_
_entity.id
_entity.type
_entity.pdbx_description
1 polymer ?
#
loop_
_entity_poly.entity_id
_entity_poly.type
_entity_poly.pdbx_seq_one_letter_code
_entity_poly.pdbx_strand_id
1 'polypeptide(L)'
;MKRFSILIAALCLCLTGCGKQTTEATAQIFAMDTVMEVAAYGEHAEQAVKYTEKRIEELENRLSRTKAHSLVSGLNRDGSIRHLTYDYWNLIARAKEYRDATNGAFDITI
;
A
#
# COMPACT_ATOMS: atom_id res chain seq x y z
N MET A 1 46.54 -37.39 -0.68
CA MET A 1 45.67 -37.00 0.45
C MET A 1 45.64 -35.49 0.66
N LYS A 2 46.78 -34.78 0.72
CA LYS A 2 46.79 -33.31 0.94
C LYS A 2 46.04 -32.50 -0.13
N ARG A 3 46.06 -32.88 -1.41
CA ARG A 3 45.35 -32.19 -2.50
C ARG A 3 43.82 -32.36 -2.43
N PHE A 4 43.35 -33.48 -1.91
CA PHE A 4 41.93 -33.74 -1.72
C PHE A 4 41.34 -32.93 -0.55
N SER A 5 42.14 -32.76 0.53
CA SER A 5 41.75 -31.93 1.67
C SER A 5 41.62 -30.43 1.30
N ILE A 6 42.49 -29.95 0.40
CA ILE A 6 42.42 -28.55 -0.08
C ILE A 6 41.18 -28.31 -0.94
N LEU A 7 40.80 -29.29 -1.76
CA LEU A 7 39.56 -29.20 -2.57
C LEU A 7 38.30 -29.17 -1.71
N ILE A 8 38.25 -29.99 -0.63
CA ILE A 8 37.11 -29.98 0.30
C ILE A 8 37.05 -28.66 1.08
N ALA A 9 38.19 -28.12 1.52
CA ALA A 9 38.24 -26.83 2.21
C ALA A 9 37.79 -25.65 1.30
N ALA A 10 38.18 -25.67 0.03
CA ALA A 10 37.76 -24.68 -0.94
C ALA A 10 36.25 -24.79 -1.25
N LEU A 11 35.70 -26.01 -1.30
CA LEU A 11 34.25 -26.23 -1.51
C LEU A 11 33.42 -25.77 -0.31
N CYS A 12 33.88 -25.93 0.91
CA CYS A 12 33.20 -25.45 2.12
C CYS A 12 33.19 -23.92 2.21
N LEU A 13 34.18 -23.22 1.70
CA LEU A 13 34.22 -21.75 1.66
C LEU A 13 33.20 -21.16 0.67
N CYS A 14 32.81 -21.89 -0.36
CA CYS A 14 31.80 -21.45 -1.33
C CYS A 14 30.35 -21.60 -0.81
N LEU A 15 30.14 -22.35 0.28
CA LEU A 15 28.82 -22.60 0.85
C LEU A 15 28.39 -21.54 1.90
N THR A 16 29.24 -20.63 2.31
CA THR A 16 28.89 -19.48 3.14
C THR A 16 28.21 -18.40 2.28
N GLY A 17 27.11 -18.77 1.66
CA GLY A 17 26.22 -17.81 1.04
C GLY A 17 25.69 -16.87 2.12
N CYS A 18 26.11 -15.60 2.10
CA CYS A 18 25.57 -14.54 2.92
C CYS A 18 24.06 -14.40 2.61
N GLY A 19 23.23 -15.12 3.33
CA GLY A 19 21.82 -14.82 3.42
C GLY A 19 21.69 -13.46 4.13
N LYS A 20 21.60 -12.37 3.37
CA LYS A 20 21.26 -11.07 3.92
C LYS A 20 19.87 -11.23 4.54
N GLN A 21 19.80 -11.27 5.85
CA GLN A 21 18.54 -11.38 6.56
C GLN A 21 17.75 -10.11 6.22
N THR A 22 16.77 -10.26 5.35
CA THR A 22 15.90 -9.14 4.96
C THR A 22 14.96 -8.89 6.13
N THR A 23 15.08 -7.74 6.76
CA THR A 23 14.16 -7.34 7.83
C THR A 23 12.76 -7.27 7.22
N GLU A 24 11.81 -7.97 7.83
CA GLU A 24 10.40 -7.93 7.47
C GLU A 24 9.64 -7.19 8.56
N ALA A 25 8.73 -6.33 8.15
CA ALA A 25 7.74 -5.71 9.03
C ALA A 25 6.36 -5.89 8.44
N THR A 26 5.39 -6.25 9.28
CA THR A 26 4.00 -6.47 8.89
C THR A 26 3.07 -5.72 9.82
N ALA A 27 1.92 -5.28 9.31
CA ALA A 27 0.83 -4.75 10.10
C ALA A 27 -0.52 -5.16 9.52
N GLN A 28 -1.51 -5.34 10.39
CA GLN A 28 -2.92 -5.48 10.02
C GLN A 28 -3.63 -4.17 10.32
N ILE A 29 -4.29 -3.62 9.32
CA ILE A 29 -4.99 -2.34 9.39
C ILE A 29 -6.46 -2.60 9.09
N PHE A 30 -7.34 -2.17 10.00
CA PHE A 30 -8.77 -2.14 9.74
C PHE A 30 -9.15 -0.74 9.29
N ALA A 31 -9.44 -0.60 7.99
CA ALA A 31 -9.86 0.67 7.39
C ALA A 31 -10.72 0.42 6.16
N MET A 32 -11.52 1.40 5.75
CA MET A 32 -12.39 1.32 4.57
C MET A 32 -13.32 0.09 4.57
N ASP A 33 -13.84 -0.26 5.76
CA ASP A 33 -14.70 -1.42 6.02
C ASP A 33 -14.04 -2.77 5.65
N THR A 34 -12.70 -2.85 5.64
CA THR A 34 -11.97 -4.07 5.36
C THR A 34 -10.73 -4.22 6.25
N VAL A 35 -10.20 -5.44 6.32
CA VAL A 35 -8.90 -5.72 6.93
C VAL A 35 -7.86 -5.78 5.83
N MET A 36 -6.84 -4.95 5.96
CA MET A 36 -5.69 -4.92 5.06
C MET A 36 -4.47 -5.46 5.77
N GLU A 37 -3.69 -6.29 5.09
CA GLU A 37 -2.37 -6.72 5.54
C GLU A 37 -1.31 -5.99 4.73
N VAL A 38 -0.38 -5.35 5.43
CA VAL A 38 0.74 -4.63 4.83
C VAL A 38 2.02 -5.32 5.24
N ALA A 39 2.85 -5.66 4.27
CA ALA A 39 4.18 -6.22 4.50
C ALA A 39 5.22 -5.38 3.76
N ALA A 40 6.34 -5.12 4.41
CA ALA A 40 7.49 -4.46 3.80
C ALA A 40 8.78 -5.20 4.16
N TYR A 41 9.75 -5.17 3.26
CA TYR A 41 11.01 -5.87 3.37
C TYR A 41 12.16 -4.92 3.18
N GLY A 42 13.22 -5.09 3.98
CA GLY A 42 14.46 -4.32 3.86
C GLY A 42 14.76 -3.48 5.09
N GLU A 43 15.81 -2.70 5.01
CA GLU A 43 16.34 -1.90 6.13
C GLU A 43 15.32 -0.92 6.73
N HIS A 44 14.41 -0.40 5.90
CA HIS A 44 13.40 0.57 6.31
C HIS A 44 11.99 -0.01 6.39
N ALA A 45 11.85 -1.33 6.52
CA ALA A 45 10.56 -2.03 6.51
C ALA A 45 9.56 -1.47 7.55
N GLU A 46 10.01 -1.28 8.80
CA GLU A 46 9.15 -0.72 9.86
C GLU A 46 8.66 0.69 9.56
N GLN A 47 9.53 1.53 9.01
CA GLN A 47 9.15 2.90 8.64
C GLN A 47 8.15 2.90 7.48
N ALA A 48 8.35 2.02 6.50
CA ALA A 48 7.44 1.87 5.37
C ALA A 48 6.05 1.42 5.83
N VAL A 49 5.95 0.44 6.72
CA VAL A 49 4.69 -0.01 7.30
C VAL A 49 3.99 1.12 8.04
N LYS A 50 4.67 1.81 8.96
CA LYS A 50 4.11 2.94 9.71
C LYS A 50 3.62 4.08 8.79
N TYR A 51 4.38 4.38 7.75
CA TYR A 51 3.98 5.39 6.77
C TYR A 51 2.71 4.95 6.03
N THR A 52 2.63 3.68 5.65
CA THR A 52 1.47 3.11 4.95
C THR A 52 0.22 3.13 5.83
N GLU A 53 0.33 2.72 7.11
CA GLU A 53 -0.76 2.80 8.09
C GLU A 53 -1.32 4.22 8.17
N LYS A 54 -0.45 5.18 8.42
CA LYS A 54 -0.83 6.59 8.50
C LYS A 54 -1.50 7.09 7.21
N ARG A 55 -0.98 6.69 6.06
CA ARG A 55 -1.54 7.10 4.76
C ARG A 55 -2.93 6.50 4.52
N ILE A 56 -3.13 5.25 4.88
CA ILE A 56 -4.45 4.59 4.79
C ILE A 56 -5.45 5.29 5.70
N GLU A 57 -5.08 5.60 6.95
CA GLU A 57 -5.92 6.33 7.88
C GLU A 57 -6.29 7.74 7.37
N GLU A 58 -5.33 8.48 6.82
CA GLU A 58 -5.58 9.77 6.20
C GLU A 58 -6.56 9.67 5.03
N LEU A 59 -6.40 8.68 4.16
CA LEU A 59 -7.31 8.44 3.04
C LEU A 59 -8.72 8.06 3.51
N GLU A 60 -8.83 7.19 4.51
CA GLU A 60 -10.11 6.85 5.10
C GLU A 60 -10.81 8.08 5.69
N ASN A 61 -10.10 8.88 6.48
CA ASN A 61 -10.66 10.09 7.08
C ASN A 61 -11.19 11.08 6.04
N ARG A 62 -10.57 11.11 4.87
CA ARG A 62 -10.92 12.04 3.80
C ARG A 62 -11.97 11.49 2.84
N LEU A 63 -11.96 10.17 2.57
CA LEU A 63 -12.78 9.55 1.52
C LEU A 63 -13.95 8.72 2.06
N SER A 64 -14.05 8.53 3.37
CA SER A 64 -15.14 7.76 3.96
C SER A 64 -16.50 8.38 3.64
N ARG A 65 -17.44 7.54 3.21
CA ARG A 65 -18.83 7.95 3.04
C ARG A 65 -19.60 8.10 4.36
N THR A 66 -19.06 7.53 5.45
CA THR A 66 -19.71 7.48 6.77
C THR A 66 -19.15 8.46 7.79
N LYS A 67 -17.89 8.90 7.63
CA LYS A 67 -17.29 9.90 8.52
C LYS A 67 -17.81 11.30 8.19
N ALA A 68 -18.51 11.94 9.12
CA ALA A 68 -19.23 13.21 8.91
C ALA A 68 -18.40 14.36 8.31
N HIS A 69 -17.09 14.37 8.59
CA HIS A 69 -16.17 15.42 8.13
C HIS A 69 -15.39 15.05 6.89
N SER A 70 -15.66 13.89 6.31
CA SER A 70 -15.00 13.46 5.08
C SER A 70 -15.52 14.26 3.88
N LEU A 71 -14.70 14.31 2.86
CA LEU A 71 -15.02 15.00 1.61
C LEU A 71 -16.19 14.33 0.88
N VAL A 72 -16.25 12.99 0.91
CA VAL A 72 -17.32 12.21 0.27
C VAL A 72 -18.65 12.39 1.02
N SER A 73 -18.64 12.37 2.35
CA SER A 73 -19.85 12.65 3.14
C SER A 73 -20.36 14.08 2.90
N GLY A 74 -19.45 15.05 2.77
CA GLY A 74 -19.81 16.42 2.39
C GLY A 74 -20.43 16.49 1.00
N LEU A 75 -19.83 15.81 0.02
CA LEU A 75 -20.39 15.74 -1.34
C LEU A 75 -21.80 15.13 -1.37
N ASN A 76 -21.98 14.00 -0.65
CA ASN A 76 -23.26 13.31 -0.60
C ASN A 76 -24.36 14.15 0.07
N ARG A 77 -24.00 14.97 1.06
CA ARG A 77 -24.93 15.84 1.76
C ARG A 77 -25.26 17.12 0.96
N ASP A 78 -24.24 17.77 0.42
CA ASP A 78 -24.33 19.13 -0.13
C ASP A 78 -24.43 19.14 -1.67
N GLY A 79 -24.24 17.99 -2.32
CA GLY A 79 -24.27 17.84 -3.78
C GLY A 79 -23.10 18.49 -4.52
N SER A 80 -22.17 19.11 -3.80
CA SER A 80 -21.01 19.79 -4.40
C SER A 80 -19.82 19.89 -3.46
N ILE A 81 -18.62 20.00 -4.05
CA ILE A 81 -17.38 20.27 -3.32
C ILE A 81 -16.79 21.58 -3.84
N ARG A 82 -16.58 22.54 -2.94
CA ARG A 82 -16.05 23.86 -3.32
C ARG A 82 -14.54 23.92 -3.49
N HIS A 83 -13.80 23.11 -2.72
CA HIS A 83 -12.34 23.09 -2.73
C HIS A 83 -11.84 21.65 -2.90
N LEU A 84 -11.57 21.29 -4.14
CA LEU A 84 -11.01 19.99 -4.50
C LEU A 84 -9.48 20.12 -4.56
N THR A 85 -8.78 19.33 -3.74
CA THR A 85 -7.32 19.25 -3.86
C THR A 85 -6.95 18.45 -5.11
N TYR A 86 -5.72 18.63 -5.59
CA TYR A 86 -5.21 17.93 -6.78
C TYR A 86 -5.37 16.40 -6.69
N ASP A 87 -5.10 15.82 -5.52
CA ASP A 87 -5.22 14.36 -5.30
C ASP A 87 -6.64 13.85 -5.53
N TYR A 88 -7.65 14.59 -5.05
CA TYR A 88 -9.07 14.19 -5.24
C TYR A 88 -9.55 14.42 -6.65
N TRP A 89 -9.13 15.52 -7.25
CA TRP A 89 -9.44 15.77 -8.64
C TRP A 89 -8.90 14.65 -9.52
N ASN A 90 -7.65 14.22 -9.26
CA ASN A 90 -7.01 13.13 -9.98
C ASN A 90 -7.72 11.80 -9.76
N LEU A 91 -8.15 11.50 -8.52
CA LEU A 91 -8.93 10.30 -8.20
C LEU A 91 -10.24 10.25 -9.00
N ILE A 92 -11.00 11.35 -9.02
CA ILE A 92 -12.27 11.43 -9.75
C ILE A 92 -12.05 11.35 -11.26
N ALA A 93 -11.02 12.02 -11.79
CA ALA A 93 -10.67 11.95 -13.20
C ALA A 93 -10.32 10.51 -13.63
N ARG A 94 -9.53 9.81 -12.83
CA ARG A 94 -9.20 8.39 -13.08
C ARG A 94 -10.43 7.49 -12.98
N ALA A 95 -11.28 7.69 -12.00
CA ALA A 95 -12.53 6.93 -11.89
C ALA A 95 -13.41 7.09 -13.13
N LYS A 96 -13.48 8.31 -13.67
CA LYS A 96 -14.21 8.59 -14.91
C LYS A 96 -13.58 7.91 -16.13
N GLU A 97 -12.25 7.93 -16.25
CA GLU A 97 -11.53 7.19 -17.31
C GLU A 97 -11.87 5.70 -17.26
N TYR A 98 -11.85 5.08 -16.07
CA TYR A 98 -12.21 3.67 -15.92
C TYR A 98 -13.66 3.39 -16.23
N ARG A 99 -14.58 4.27 -15.83
CA ARG A 99 -15.99 4.15 -16.18
C ARG A 99 -16.18 4.13 -17.70
N ASP A 100 -15.54 5.05 -18.41
CA ASP A 100 -15.64 5.16 -19.86
C ASP A 100 -14.97 3.95 -20.55
N ALA A 101 -13.81 3.52 -20.08
CA ALA A 101 -13.08 2.36 -20.62
C ALA A 101 -13.82 1.03 -20.40
N THR A 102 -14.65 0.93 -19.38
CA THR A 102 -15.43 -0.28 -19.04
C THR A 102 -16.90 -0.20 -19.51
N ASN A 103 -17.25 0.80 -20.33
CA ASN A 103 -18.62 1.05 -20.76
C ASN A 103 -19.62 1.11 -19.58
N GLY A 104 -19.20 1.68 -18.45
CA GLY A 104 -20.02 1.83 -17.26
C GLY A 104 -20.07 0.61 -16.31
N ALA A 105 -19.31 -0.44 -16.58
CA ALA A 105 -19.20 -1.58 -15.66
C ALA A 105 -18.51 -1.21 -14.33
N PHE A 106 -17.64 -0.22 -14.36
CA PHE A 106 -17.12 0.46 -13.17
C PHE A 106 -17.81 1.81 -13.01
N ASP A 107 -18.38 2.06 -11.84
CA ASP A 107 -18.97 3.37 -11.50
C ASP A 107 -18.66 3.72 -10.04
N ILE A 108 -18.05 4.87 -9.80
CA ILE A 108 -17.70 5.35 -8.46
C ILE A 108 -18.90 5.91 -7.68
N THR A 109 -20.03 6.09 -8.35
CA THR A 109 -21.24 6.72 -7.76
C THR A 109 -22.23 5.72 -7.18
N ILE A 110 -21.91 4.44 -7.22
CA ILE A 110 -22.76 3.37 -6.69
C ILE A 110 -22.56 3.19 -5.18
#